data_22d502195116aa1b263508dd58b2b1d4
#
_entry.id   22d502195116aa1b263508dd58b2b1d4
#
_cell.length_a   1.000
_cell.length_b   1.000
_cell.length_c   1.000
_cell.angle_alpha   90.00
_cell.angle_beta   90.00
_cell.angle_gamma   90.00
#
_symmetry.space_group_name_H-M   'P 1'
#
loop_
_entity.id
_entity.type
_entity.pdbx_description
1 polymer ?
#
loop_
_entity_poly.entity_id
_entity_poly.type
_entity_poly.pdbx_seq_one_letter_code
_entity_poly.pdbx_strand_id
1 'polypeptide(L)'
;LDIVNGLHEFLEDKPHLVDMARQRGVKLHDIRKPRSKMDLHFWSGEITRVRAPRIVVMGTDCAVGKRTTTRWLWEACNQAGIKTEMIFTGQTGWMQSGHDYGFLFDSTPNDFVSGELEDAIVRCDRDCSPDLILLEGQSSLRNPSGPCGSEFLCSAMAKGVILQHVPGRKTLHFNNASLPMPDIQGDLDLIKIYGARTLALTLNSEGLAPTELEGIRKDHHQRFGLPVFLPKENGVEGLIPVIKDFLLQEKNVGEQKA
;
A
#
# COMPACT_ATOMS: atom_id res chain seq x y z
N LEU A 1 -27.43 14.60 -3.96
CA LEU A 1 -26.36 13.59 -4.04
C LEU A 1 -25.21 14.15 -4.83
N ASP A 2 -24.02 14.20 -4.24
CA ASP A 2 -22.80 14.59 -4.93
C ASP A 2 -22.26 13.42 -5.79
N ILE A 3 -21.42 13.72 -6.76
CA ILE A 3 -20.82 12.74 -7.66
C ILE A 3 -19.33 12.66 -7.36
N VAL A 4 -18.85 11.46 -7.06
CA VAL A 4 -17.43 11.17 -6.86
C VAL A 4 -16.91 10.40 -8.05
N ASN A 5 -15.87 10.90 -8.69
CA ASN A 5 -15.23 10.30 -9.86
C ASN A 5 -13.78 9.90 -9.54
N GLY A 6 -13.48 8.62 -9.69
CA GLY A 6 -12.14 8.05 -9.54
C GLY A 6 -11.47 7.68 -10.85
N LEU A 7 -11.99 8.13 -12.00
CA LEU A 7 -11.41 7.90 -13.32
C LEU A 7 -10.31 8.92 -13.65
N HIS A 8 -9.56 8.67 -14.74
CA HIS A 8 -8.52 9.58 -15.23
C HIS A 8 -9.10 10.77 -16.02
N GLU A 9 -10.34 10.67 -16.52
CA GLU A 9 -11.06 11.80 -17.09
C GLU A 9 -11.78 12.57 -15.99
N PHE A 10 -11.60 13.89 -15.97
CA PHE A 10 -12.24 14.74 -14.96
C PHE A 10 -13.60 15.24 -15.42
N LEU A 11 -14.60 15.12 -14.57
CA LEU A 11 -15.95 15.63 -14.82
C LEU A 11 -15.96 17.17 -14.82
N GLU A 12 -15.11 17.78 -13.98
CA GLU A 12 -14.97 19.23 -13.89
C GLU A 12 -14.37 19.87 -15.15
N ASP A 13 -13.71 19.09 -16.01
CA ASP A 13 -13.19 19.56 -17.30
C ASP A 13 -14.25 19.51 -18.44
N LYS A 14 -15.49 19.09 -18.10
CA LYS A 14 -16.61 19.01 -19.03
C LYS A 14 -17.63 20.14 -18.72
N PRO A 15 -17.61 21.30 -19.44
CA PRO A 15 -18.45 22.46 -19.10
C PRO A 15 -19.93 22.14 -18.93
N HIS A 16 -20.49 21.29 -19.80
CA HIS A 16 -21.89 20.89 -19.73
C HIS A 16 -22.24 20.12 -18.45
N LEU A 17 -21.31 19.31 -17.91
CA LEU A 17 -21.52 18.60 -16.63
C LEU A 17 -21.43 19.56 -15.46
N VAL A 18 -20.48 20.51 -15.49
CA VAL A 18 -20.35 21.55 -14.48
C VAL A 18 -21.61 22.41 -14.39
N ASP A 19 -22.15 22.83 -15.54
CA ASP A 19 -23.39 23.62 -15.61
C ASP A 19 -24.59 22.83 -15.09
N MET A 20 -24.71 21.56 -15.48
CA MET A 20 -25.78 20.68 -15.00
C MET A 20 -25.69 20.45 -13.48
N ALA A 21 -24.48 20.24 -12.96
CA ALA A 21 -24.24 20.07 -11.53
C ALA A 21 -24.64 21.33 -10.75
N ARG A 22 -24.21 22.50 -11.25
CA ARG A 22 -24.58 23.83 -10.66
C ARG A 22 -26.08 24.05 -10.64
N GLN A 23 -26.78 23.78 -11.75
CA GLN A 23 -28.25 23.93 -11.84
C GLN A 23 -29.01 23.03 -10.86
N ARG A 24 -28.43 21.88 -10.51
CA ARG A 24 -29.06 20.88 -9.63
C ARG A 24 -28.52 20.93 -8.18
N GLY A 25 -27.64 21.84 -7.87
CA GLY A 25 -27.03 21.94 -6.54
C GLY A 25 -26.21 20.70 -6.15
N VAL A 26 -25.58 20.03 -7.15
CA VAL A 26 -24.75 18.82 -6.97
C VAL A 26 -23.28 19.24 -7.06
N LYS A 27 -22.43 18.65 -6.20
CA LYS A 27 -20.97 18.81 -6.29
C LYS A 27 -20.38 17.67 -7.13
N LEU A 28 -19.33 18.00 -7.91
CA LEU A 28 -18.47 17.04 -8.59
C LEU A 28 -17.19 16.92 -7.79
N HIS A 29 -16.71 15.69 -7.58
CA HIS A 29 -15.46 15.41 -6.86
C HIS A 29 -14.59 14.52 -7.72
N ASP A 30 -13.67 15.12 -8.47
CA ASP A 30 -12.66 14.40 -9.25
C ASP A 30 -11.46 14.09 -8.35
N ILE A 31 -11.51 12.94 -7.66
CA ILE A 31 -10.51 12.60 -6.63
C ILE A 31 -9.10 12.40 -7.19
N ARG A 32 -8.95 12.09 -8.48
CA ARG A 32 -7.65 12.01 -9.16
C ARG A 32 -7.15 13.34 -9.69
N LYS A 33 -7.92 14.41 -9.58
CA LYS A 33 -7.49 15.73 -10.03
C LYS A 33 -6.32 16.20 -9.16
N PRO A 34 -5.14 16.50 -9.76
CA PRO A 34 -3.98 16.94 -8.99
C PRO A 34 -4.30 18.20 -8.19
N ARG A 35 -3.85 18.24 -6.95
CA ARG A 35 -3.93 19.47 -6.14
C ARG A 35 -2.97 20.52 -6.69
N SER A 36 -3.21 21.78 -6.35
CA SER A 36 -2.26 22.86 -6.64
C SER A 36 -0.89 22.52 -6.02
N LYS A 37 0.19 22.83 -6.73
CA LYS A 37 1.55 22.66 -6.20
C LYS A 37 1.80 23.41 -4.90
N MET A 38 1.04 24.48 -4.65
CA MET A 38 1.13 25.27 -3.40
C MET A 38 0.52 24.52 -2.20
N ASP A 39 -0.33 23.53 -2.45
CA ASP A 39 -1.01 22.72 -1.43
C ASP A 39 -0.33 21.34 -1.26
N LEU A 40 0.81 21.14 -1.91
CA LEU A 40 1.59 19.89 -1.83
C LEU A 40 2.84 20.08 -0.98
N HIS A 41 3.26 19.03 -0.31
CA HIS A 41 4.37 19.02 0.62
C HIS A 41 5.64 18.44 -0.01
N PHE A 42 6.78 19.05 0.24
CA PHE A 42 8.07 18.43 0.03
C PHE A 42 8.43 17.59 1.27
N TRP A 43 9.23 16.54 1.07
CA TRP A 43 9.75 15.75 2.17
C TRP A 43 10.61 16.61 3.10
N SER A 44 10.30 16.60 4.38
CA SER A 44 10.89 17.49 5.38
C SER A 44 11.80 16.78 6.39
N GLY A 45 11.69 15.47 6.50
CA GLY A 45 12.36 14.65 7.51
C GLY A 45 11.59 14.53 8.84
N GLU A 46 10.38 15.09 8.94
CA GLU A 46 9.53 14.95 10.14
C GLU A 46 9.16 13.49 10.42
N ILE A 47 9.17 12.64 9.40
CA ILE A 47 8.98 11.18 9.52
C ILE A 47 9.91 10.53 10.56
N THR A 48 11.09 11.13 10.83
CA THR A 48 12.03 10.62 11.82
C THR A 48 11.54 10.75 13.26
N ARG A 49 10.51 11.56 13.49
CA ARG A 49 9.85 11.76 14.79
C ARG A 49 8.65 10.86 15.00
N VAL A 50 8.17 10.21 13.94
CA VAL A 50 7.03 9.29 14.00
C VAL A 50 7.40 8.07 14.82
N ARG A 51 6.59 7.77 15.85
CA ARG A 51 6.84 6.69 16.81
C ARG A 51 6.28 5.35 16.34
N ALA A 52 5.12 5.39 15.69
CA ALA A 52 4.46 4.17 15.22
C ALA A 52 5.33 3.41 14.20
N PRO A 53 5.61 2.12 14.43
CA PRO A 53 6.20 1.26 13.42
C PRO A 53 5.35 1.23 12.15
N ARG A 54 5.99 1.07 10.98
CA ARG A 54 5.34 1.08 9.68
C ARG A 54 5.57 -0.23 8.95
N ILE A 55 4.47 -0.84 8.49
CA ILE A 55 4.47 -2.00 7.61
C ILE A 55 3.81 -1.58 6.30
N VAL A 56 4.45 -1.88 5.17
CA VAL A 56 3.86 -1.68 3.85
C VAL A 56 3.47 -3.01 3.21
N VAL A 57 2.27 -3.07 2.63
CA VAL A 57 1.87 -4.19 1.77
C VAL A 57 2.31 -3.86 0.34
N MET A 58 3.47 -4.37 -0.05
CA MET A 58 4.01 -4.23 -1.40
C MET A 58 3.51 -5.35 -2.32
N GLY A 59 3.76 -5.24 -3.59
CA GLY A 59 3.40 -6.27 -4.56
C GLY A 59 4.49 -6.49 -5.59
N THR A 60 4.52 -7.69 -6.16
CA THR A 60 5.40 -8.02 -7.28
C THR A 60 4.92 -7.43 -8.61
N ASP A 61 3.68 -6.88 -8.63
CA ASP A 61 3.08 -6.26 -9.83
C ASP A 61 1.91 -5.35 -9.45
N CYS A 62 1.34 -4.65 -10.45
CA CYS A 62 0.07 -3.94 -10.35
C CYS A 62 -1.10 -4.90 -10.15
N ALA A 63 -2.17 -4.42 -9.51
CA ALA A 63 -3.44 -5.15 -9.36
C ALA A 63 -3.31 -6.57 -8.77
N VAL A 64 -2.34 -6.81 -7.87
CA VAL A 64 -2.15 -8.11 -7.20
C VAL A 64 -2.99 -8.27 -5.93
N GLY A 65 -3.68 -7.20 -5.48
CA GLY A 65 -4.55 -7.24 -4.29
C GLY A 65 -4.01 -6.49 -3.07
N LYS A 66 -2.94 -5.69 -3.21
CA LYS A 66 -2.29 -4.94 -2.10
C LYS A 66 -3.27 -4.21 -1.21
N ARG A 67 -4.13 -3.36 -1.77
CA ARG A 67 -5.12 -2.58 -1.03
C ARG A 67 -6.07 -3.47 -0.22
N THR A 68 -6.59 -4.53 -0.83
CA THR A 68 -7.51 -5.45 -0.16
C THR A 68 -6.84 -6.13 1.03
N THR A 69 -5.62 -6.64 0.85
CA THR A 69 -4.84 -7.25 1.92
C THR A 69 -4.52 -6.23 3.02
N THR A 70 -4.13 -4.98 2.67
CA THR A 70 -3.87 -3.92 3.66
C THR A 70 -5.11 -3.62 4.50
N ARG A 71 -6.27 -3.52 3.86
CA ARG A 71 -7.53 -3.26 4.55
C ARG A 71 -7.95 -4.40 5.49
N TRP A 72 -7.87 -5.63 5.02
CA TRP A 72 -8.15 -6.78 5.88
C TRP A 72 -7.20 -6.87 7.07
N LEU A 73 -5.91 -6.56 6.87
CA LEU A 73 -4.95 -6.48 7.95
C LEU A 73 -5.26 -5.37 8.94
N TRP A 74 -5.65 -4.20 8.46
CA TRP A 74 -6.10 -3.09 9.31
C TRP A 74 -7.27 -3.52 10.21
N GLU A 75 -8.29 -4.17 9.64
CA GLU A 75 -9.44 -4.69 10.38
C GLU A 75 -9.02 -5.77 11.40
N ALA A 76 -8.21 -6.74 10.98
CA ALA A 76 -7.77 -7.84 11.84
C ALA A 76 -6.85 -7.39 12.98
N CYS A 77 -5.94 -6.43 12.73
CA CYS A 77 -5.07 -5.86 13.76
C CYS A 77 -5.89 -5.14 14.83
N ASN A 78 -6.86 -4.31 14.44
CA ASN A 78 -7.73 -3.61 15.38
C ASN A 78 -8.60 -4.61 16.19
N GLN A 79 -9.13 -5.64 15.54
CA GLN A 79 -9.84 -6.74 16.25
C GLN A 79 -8.95 -7.49 17.24
N ALA A 80 -7.65 -7.61 16.93
CA ALA A 80 -6.66 -8.24 17.81
C ALA A 80 -6.10 -7.31 18.91
N GLY A 81 -6.66 -6.10 19.05
CA GLY A 81 -6.29 -5.11 20.06
C GLY A 81 -5.01 -4.33 19.74
N ILE A 82 -4.54 -4.33 18.49
CA ILE A 82 -3.44 -3.50 18.02
C ILE A 82 -4.06 -2.25 17.39
N LYS A 83 -3.93 -1.10 18.03
CA LYS A 83 -4.44 0.16 17.50
C LYS A 83 -3.73 0.50 16.18
N THR A 84 -4.38 0.26 15.09
CA THR A 84 -3.78 0.30 13.75
C THR A 84 -4.50 1.32 12.87
N GLU A 85 -3.73 2.15 12.19
CA GLU A 85 -4.22 3.07 11.16
C GLU A 85 -3.70 2.66 9.78
N MET A 86 -4.44 3.06 8.73
CA MET A 86 -4.09 2.75 7.35
C MET A 86 -3.91 4.03 6.55
N ILE A 87 -2.75 4.16 5.90
CA ILE A 87 -2.50 5.19 4.89
C ILE A 87 -2.84 4.63 3.52
N PHE A 88 -3.87 5.16 2.90
CA PHE A 88 -4.22 4.81 1.53
C PHE A 88 -3.39 5.63 0.53
N THR A 89 -3.17 5.07 -0.65
CA THR A 89 -2.36 5.70 -1.71
C THR A 89 -3.05 5.66 -3.08
N GLY A 90 -4.30 5.22 -3.12
CA GLY A 90 -5.08 5.11 -4.35
C GLY A 90 -6.54 5.55 -4.16
N GLN A 91 -7.21 5.84 -5.29
CA GLN A 91 -8.58 6.37 -5.32
C GLN A 91 -9.60 5.47 -4.61
N THR A 92 -9.41 4.15 -4.66
CA THR A 92 -10.35 3.24 -3.99
C THR A 92 -10.14 3.25 -2.48
N GLY A 93 -8.90 3.39 -2.01
CA GLY A 93 -8.59 3.63 -0.60
C GLY A 93 -9.24 4.91 -0.11
N TRP A 94 -9.11 6.01 -0.88
CA TRP A 94 -9.78 7.28 -0.61
C TRP A 94 -11.30 7.10 -0.45
N MET A 95 -11.96 6.45 -1.43
CA MET A 95 -13.41 6.22 -1.39
C MET A 95 -13.87 5.35 -0.22
N GLN A 96 -13.01 4.44 0.26
CA GLN A 96 -13.33 3.56 1.39
C GLN A 96 -13.06 4.18 2.75
N SER A 97 -12.04 5.04 2.86
CA SER A 97 -11.54 5.58 4.12
C SER A 97 -12.00 7.01 4.39
N GLY A 98 -12.49 7.72 3.37
CA GLY A 98 -13.01 9.08 3.52
C GLY A 98 -11.94 10.13 3.72
N HIS A 99 -10.84 10.10 3.02
CA HIS A 99 -9.76 11.11 2.96
C HIS A 99 -9.13 11.59 4.29
N ASP A 100 -9.16 10.78 5.34
CA ASP A 100 -8.52 11.14 6.59
C ASP A 100 -7.00 11.12 6.48
N TYR A 101 -6.41 9.94 6.14
CA TYR A 101 -4.96 9.79 6.00
C TYR A 101 -4.61 9.10 4.70
N GLY A 102 -3.93 9.83 3.82
CA GLY A 102 -3.47 9.30 2.55
C GLY A 102 -3.50 10.33 1.43
N PHE A 103 -3.15 9.89 0.24
CA PHE A 103 -3.10 10.70 -0.97
C PHE A 103 -3.24 9.80 -2.20
N LEU A 104 -3.36 10.41 -3.37
CA LEU A 104 -3.42 9.67 -4.63
C LEU A 104 -2.04 9.69 -5.29
N PHE A 105 -1.35 8.58 -5.20
CA PHE A 105 0.02 8.41 -5.66
C PHE A 105 0.16 8.73 -7.15
N ASP A 106 -0.73 8.18 -7.98
CA ASP A 106 -0.69 8.30 -9.44
C ASP A 106 -1.17 9.66 -9.99
N SER A 107 -1.67 10.54 -9.14
CA SER A 107 -2.04 11.91 -9.50
C SER A 107 -1.20 12.97 -8.78
N THR A 108 -0.22 12.54 -8.00
CA THR A 108 0.72 13.45 -7.34
C THR A 108 1.97 13.61 -8.19
N PRO A 109 2.41 14.86 -8.50
CA PRO A 109 3.68 15.07 -9.20
C PRO A 109 4.85 14.46 -8.44
N ASN A 110 5.79 13.85 -9.17
CA ASN A 110 6.88 13.04 -8.61
C ASN A 110 7.65 13.73 -7.47
N ASP A 111 7.94 15.03 -7.63
CA ASP A 111 8.69 15.81 -6.64
C ASP A 111 8.00 15.91 -5.26
N PHE A 112 6.69 15.66 -5.21
CA PHE A 112 5.89 15.78 -4.01
C PHE A 112 5.44 14.43 -3.42
N VAL A 113 5.61 13.32 -4.13
CA VAL A 113 5.17 11.98 -3.67
C VAL A 113 5.73 11.65 -2.30
N SER A 114 7.03 11.85 -2.10
CA SER A 114 7.69 11.60 -0.82
C SER A 114 7.17 12.48 0.32
N GLY A 115 6.89 13.75 0.01
CA GLY A 115 6.36 14.70 1.00
C GLY A 115 4.90 14.45 1.37
N GLU A 116 4.06 14.11 0.38
CA GLU A 116 2.68 13.74 0.64
C GLU A 116 2.54 12.46 1.46
N LEU A 117 3.41 11.49 1.20
CA LEU A 117 3.47 10.26 1.98
C LEU A 117 3.93 10.53 3.42
N GLU A 118 4.94 11.38 3.59
CA GLU A 118 5.40 11.83 4.91
C GLU A 118 4.30 12.57 5.66
N ASP A 119 3.67 13.58 5.05
CA ASP A 119 2.61 14.37 5.67
C ASP A 119 1.44 13.50 6.14
N ALA A 120 0.98 12.57 5.31
CA ALA A 120 -0.08 11.64 5.68
C ALA A 120 0.27 10.80 6.92
N ILE A 121 1.51 10.30 7.00
CA ILE A 121 1.99 9.48 8.13
C ILE A 121 2.16 10.33 9.39
N VAL A 122 2.76 11.52 9.28
CA VAL A 122 3.01 12.42 10.40
C VAL A 122 1.68 12.91 11.00
N ARG A 123 0.71 13.29 10.18
CA ARG A 123 -0.64 13.66 10.65
C ARG A 123 -1.32 12.49 11.36
N CYS A 124 -1.25 11.30 10.78
CA CYS A 124 -1.82 10.09 11.37
C CYS A 124 -1.22 9.78 12.75
N ASP A 125 0.11 9.80 12.87
CA ASP A 125 0.81 9.53 14.14
C ASP A 125 0.45 10.58 15.21
N ARG A 126 0.42 11.87 14.83
CA ARG A 126 0.06 12.97 15.72
C ARG A 126 -1.38 12.88 16.22
N ASP A 127 -2.33 12.64 15.34
CA ASP A 127 -3.75 12.73 15.60
C ASP A 127 -4.29 11.45 16.28
N CYS A 128 -3.75 10.28 15.90
CA CYS A 128 -4.23 8.98 16.36
C CYS A 128 -3.31 8.32 17.38
N SER A 129 -2.00 8.59 17.37
CA SER A 129 -1.02 7.84 18.18
C SER A 129 -1.24 6.32 18.08
N PRO A 130 -1.12 5.71 16.89
CA PRO A 130 -1.38 4.29 16.69
C PRO A 130 -0.20 3.43 17.16
N ASP A 131 -0.47 2.14 17.44
CA ASP A 131 0.57 1.14 17.69
C ASP A 131 1.25 0.68 16.40
N LEU A 132 0.56 0.84 15.26
CA LEU A 132 1.01 0.41 13.93
C LEU A 132 0.39 1.29 12.85
N ILE A 133 1.19 1.67 11.86
CA ILE A 133 0.70 2.26 10.61
C ILE A 133 0.90 1.26 9.46
N LEU A 134 -0.18 0.89 8.79
CA LEU A 134 -0.17 0.09 7.57
C LEU A 134 -0.19 1.01 6.34
N LEU A 135 0.70 0.75 5.38
CA LEU A 135 0.78 1.52 4.15
C LEU A 135 0.27 0.68 2.97
N GLU A 136 -0.63 1.25 2.19
CA GLU A 136 -1.07 0.68 0.91
C GLU A 136 0.02 0.88 -0.12
N GLY A 137 0.66 -0.20 -0.58
CA GLY A 137 1.65 -0.14 -1.65
C GLY A 137 1.03 0.08 -3.02
N GLN A 138 1.78 0.71 -3.91
CA GLN A 138 1.42 0.95 -5.31
C GLN A 138 2.33 0.16 -6.25
N SER A 139 1.86 -0.14 -7.49
CA SER A 139 2.62 -0.82 -8.54
C SER A 139 3.57 -1.92 -8.01
N SER A 140 4.82 -1.91 -8.41
CA SER A 140 5.90 -2.73 -7.84
C SER A 140 7.27 -2.09 -8.10
N LEU A 141 8.30 -2.53 -7.36
CA LEU A 141 9.67 -2.03 -7.53
C LEU A 141 10.21 -2.23 -8.96
N ARG A 142 9.75 -3.28 -9.66
CA ARG A 142 10.31 -3.72 -10.92
C ARG A 142 9.36 -3.70 -12.11
N ASN A 143 8.15 -3.18 -11.94
CA ASN A 143 7.25 -3.00 -13.10
C ASN A 143 7.70 -1.76 -13.90
N PRO A 144 8.12 -1.90 -15.16
CA PRO A 144 8.67 -0.78 -15.93
C PRO A 144 7.63 0.26 -16.34
N SER A 145 6.34 -0.06 -16.29
CA SER A 145 5.27 0.91 -16.60
C SER A 145 5.04 1.93 -15.48
N GLY A 146 5.55 1.68 -14.29
CA GLY A 146 5.43 2.54 -13.12
C GLY A 146 6.21 1.95 -11.95
N PRO A 147 7.57 1.96 -11.99
CA PRO A 147 8.35 1.48 -10.86
C PRO A 147 8.03 2.32 -9.64
N CYS A 148 7.66 1.65 -8.56
CA CYS A 148 7.22 2.28 -7.33
C CYS A 148 7.45 1.34 -6.15
N GLY A 149 7.70 1.90 -4.99
CA GLY A 149 7.89 1.14 -3.76
C GLY A 149 9.07 1.62 -2.93
N SER A 150 10.08 2.21 -3.57
CA SER A 150 11.22 2.83 -2.89
C SER A 150 10.79 3.94 -1.93
N GLU A 151 9.75 4.68 -2.27
CA GLU A 151 9.18 5.77 -1.48
C GLU A 151 8.67 5.27 -0.12
N PHE A 152 8.03 4.10 -0.09
CA PHE A 152 7.59 3.48 1.16
C PHE A 152 8.75 3.05 2.06
N LEU A 153 9.85 2.61 1.45
CA LEU A 153 11.02 2.10 2.17
C LEU A 153 11.96 3.24 2.61
N CYS A 154 12.19 4.21 1.73
CA CYS A 154 13.07 5.35 1.98
C CYS A 154 12.35 6.50 2.67
N SER A 155 11.31 7.06 2.03
CA SER A 155 10.67 8.31 2.48
C SER A 155 9.72 8.08 3.66
N ALA A 156 8.92 7.00 3.62
CA ALA A 156 8.08 6.60 4.75
C ALA A 156 8.84 5.78 5.81
N MET A 157 10.08 5.38 5.55
CA MET A 157 10.91 4.61 6.47
C MET A 157 10.22 3.34 7.00
N ALA A 158 9.43 2.66 6.17
CA ALA A 158 8.81 1.39 6.52
C ALA A 158 9.88 0.31 6.73
N LYS A 159 9.85 -0.39 7.86
CA LYS A 159 10.81 -1.45 8.23
C LYS A 159 10.26 -2.85 8.05
N GLY A 160 8.95 -3.01 7.99
CA GLY A 160 8.28 -4.26 7.69
C GLY A 160 7.61 -4.25 6.32
N VAL A 161 7.70 -5.35 5.59
CA VAL A 161 7.04 -5.54 4.29
C VAL A 161 6.25 -6.84 4.30
N ILE A 162 4.99 -6.79 3.88
CA ILE A 162 4.21 -7.94 3.46
C ILE A 162 4.18 -7.91 1.95
N LEU A 163 4.75 -8.91 1.29
CA LEU A 163 4.88 -8.94 -0.17
C LEU A 163 3.78 -9.78 -0.80
N GLN A 164 2.90 -9.12 -1.57
CA GLN A 164 1.78 -9.73 -2.28
C GLN A 164 2.19 -10.21 -3.67
N HIS A 165 1.88 -11.46 -4.02
CA HIS A 165 2.20 -12.06 -5.30
C HIS A 165 1.00 -12.78 -5.93
N VAL A 166 1.00 -12.91 -7.27
CA VAL A 166 0.02 -13.67 -8.05
C VAL A 166 0.76 -14.80 -8.80
N PRO A 167 0.88 -15.99 -8.25
CA PRO A 167 1.68 -17.06 -8.85
C PRO A 167 1.17 -17.52 -10.21
N GLY A 168 -0.13 -17.44 -10.46
CA GLY A 168 -0.75 -17.77 -11.76
C GLY A 168 -0.37 -16.82 -12.88
N ARG A 169 0.11 -15.61 -12.57
CA ARG A 169 0.46 -14.59 -13.55
C ARG A 169 1.87 -14.82 -14.08
N LYS A 170 1.99 -15.02 -15.42
CA LYS A 170 3.27 -15.27 -16.08
C LYS A 170 3.94 -14.01 -16.60
N THR A 171 3.18 -12.94 -16.81
CA THR A 171 3.66 -11.67 -17.35
C THR A 171 3.20 -10.52 -16.47
N LEU A 172 3.99 -9.44 -16.45
CA LEU A 172 3.63 -8.19 -15.77
C LEU A 172 2.35 -7.58 -16.34
N HIS A 173 1.57 -6.94 -15.49
CA HIS A 173 0.31 -6.30 -15.86
C HIS A 173 0.56 -4.89 -16.41
N PHE A 174 0.51 -4.75 -17.74
CA PHE A 174 0.46 -3.47 -18.43
C PHE A 174 -0.06 -3.62 -19.87
N ASN A 175 -0.45 -2.49 -20.49
CA ASN A 175 -1.05 -2.48 -21.81
C ASN A 175 0.02 -2.70 -22.89
N ASN A 176 -0.29 -3.51 -23.90
CA ASN A 176 0.45 -3.64 -25.17
C ASN A 176 1.87 -4.25 -25.14
N ALA A 177 2.39 -4.68 -24.01
CA ALA A 177 3.66 -5.40 -23.95
C ALA A 177 3.54 -6.63 -23.05
N SER A 178 4.30 -7.67 -23.35
CA SER A 178 4.33 -8.90 -22.55
C SER A 178 5.76 -9.10 -22.05
N LEU A 179 6.03 -8.64 -20.84
CA LEU A 179 7.28 -8.93 -20.16
C LEU A 179 7.06 -10.02 -19.13
N PRO A 180 7.98 -10.98 -18.99
CA PRO A 180 7.84 -12.05 -18.02
C PRO A 180 7.81 -11.48 -16.60
N MET A 181 7.01 -12.12 -15.73
CA MET A 181 7.01 -11.82 -14.31
C MET A 181 8.40 -12.08 -13.73
N PRO A 182 9.04 -11.08 -13.10
CA PRO A 182 10.34 -11.29 -12.48
C PRO A 182 10.26 -12.25 -11.29
N ASP A 183 11.34 -12.96 -11.00
CA ASP A 183 11.43 -13.82 -9.83
C ASP A 183 11.31 -13.03 -8.52
N ILE A 184 10.53 -13.55 -7.57
CA ILE A 184 10.28 -12.91 -6.25
C ILE A 184 11.58 -12.61 -5.51
N GLN A 185 12.61 -13.48 -5.65
CA GLN A 185 13.89 -13.28 -4.96
C GLN A 185 14.47 -11.89 -5.18
N GLY A 186 14.37 -11.36 -6.41
CA GLY A 186 14.85 -10.00 -6.68
C GLY A 186 14.09 -8.90 -5.95
N ASP A 187 12.78 -9.07 -5.67
CA ASP A 187 12.04 -8.11 -4.84
C ASP A 187 12.47 -8.23 -3.37
N LEU A 188 12.68 -9.47 -2.87
CA LEU A 188 13.18 -9.71 -1.51
C LEU A 188 14.57 -9.08 -1.30
N ASP A 189 15.45 -9.22 -2.28
CA ASP A 189 16.80 -8.65 -2.23
C ASP A 189 16.75 -7.12 -2.24
N LEU A 190 15.93 -6.51 -3.09
CA LEU A 190 15.74 -5.06 -3.12
C LEU A 190 15.17 -4.53 -1.80
N ILE A 191 14.15 -5.15 -1.24
CA ILE A 191 13.58 -4.78 0.06
C ILE A 191 14.66 -4.79 1.15
N LYS A 192 15.50 -5.82 1.15
CA LYS A 192 16.62 -5.94 2.09
C LYS A 192 17.67 -4.85 1.88
N ILE A 193 18.02 -4.53 0.63
CA ILE A 193 18.98 -3.45 0.30
C ILE A 193 18.47 -2.10 0.81
N TYR A 194 17.15 -1.84 0.73
CA TYR A 194 16.51 -0.65 1.29
C TYR A 194 16.45 -0.65 2.84
N GLY A 195 16.95 -1.69 3.50
CA GLY A 195 17.01 -1.79 4.96
C GLY A 195 15.68 -2.13 5.63
N ALA A 196 14.76 -2.73 4.88
CA ALA A 196 13.50 -3.28 5.39
C ALA A 196 13.54 -4.82 5.40
N ARG A 197 12.59 -5.43 6.12
CA ARG A 197 12.45 -6.89 6.20
C ARG A 197 11.14 -7.33 5.57
N THR A 198 11.18 -8.33 4.71
CA THR A 198 9.96 -9.04 4.31
C THR A 198 9.53 -9.94 5.47
N LEU A 199 8.36 -9.66 6.02
CA LEU A 199 7.79 -10.37 7.17
C LEU A 199 7.03 -11.63 6.73
N ALA A 200 6.36 -11.55 5.57
CA ALA A 200 5.57 -12.63 5.02
C ALA A 200 5.36 -12.43 3.50
N LEU A 201 5.07 -13.53 2.82
CA LEU A 201 4.48 -13.52 1.50
C LEU A 201 2.97 -13.73 1.62
N THR A 202 2.21 -13.04 0.77
CA THR A 202 0.78 -13.27 0.58
C THR A 202 0.51 -13.60 -0.88
N LEU A 203 -0.24 -14.66 -1.15
CA LEU A 203 -0.53 -15.12 -2.51
C LEU A 203 -1.98 -14.84 -2.87
N ASN A 204 -2.19 -14.33 -4.07
CA ASN A 204 -3.50 -14.19 -4.68
C ASN A 204 -3.73 -15.38 -5.61
N SER A 205 -4.86 -16.06 -5.43
CA SER A 205 -5.25 -17.28 -6.13
C SER A 205 -5.69 -17.08 -7.59
N GLU A 206 -5.58 -15.88 -8.12
CA GLU A 206 -5.99 -15.58 -9.50
C GLU A 206 -5.38 -16.56 -10.51
N GLY A 207 -6.26 -17.26 -11.25
CA GLY A 207 -5.86 -18.20 -12.31
C GLY A 207 -5.36 -19.57 -11.84
N LEU A 208 -5.53 -19.92 -10.57
CA LEU A 208 -5.06 -21.17 -9.98
C LEU A 208 -6.18 -22.00 -9.36
N ALA A 209 -6.09 -23.32 -9.47
CA ALA A 209 -6.92 -24.23 -8.69
C ALA A 209 -6.45 -24.28 -7.21
N PRO A 210 -7.35 -24.56 -6.24
CA PRO A 210 -6.99 -24.59 -4.82
C PRO A 210 -5.84 -25.57 -4.49
N THR A 211 -5.79 -26.71 -5.15
CA THR A 211 -4.73 -27.72 -4.98
C THR A 211 -3.37 -27.24 -5.46
N GLU A 212 -3.33 -26.51 -6.59
CA GLU A 212 -2.11 -25.93 -7.12
C GLU A 212 -1.59 -24.82 -6.19
N LEU A 213 -2.51 -23.98 -5.70
CA LEU A 213 -2.19 -22.87 -4.82
C LEU A 213 -1.52 -23.33 -3.52
N GLU A 214 -2.02 -24.42 -2.91
CA GLU A 214 -1.44 -24.98 -1.69
C GLU A 214 -0.06 -25.58 -1.94
N GLY A 215 0.15 -26.20 -3.10
CA GLY A 215 1.47 -26.69 -3.54
C GLY A 215 2.47 -25.51 -3.65
N ILE A 216 2.09 -24.46 -4.34
CA ILE A 216 2.88 -23.23 -4.51
C ILE A 216 3.16 -22.56 -3.15
N ARG A 217 2.19 -22.52 -2.25
CA ARG A 217 2.36 -21.96 -0.90
C ARG A 217 3.48 -22.68 -0.14
N LYS A 218 3.50 -24.01 -0.18
CA LYS A 218 4.52 -24.84 0.47
C LYS A 218 5.90 -24.66 -0.17
N ASP A 219 5.95 -24.64 -1.50
CA ASP A 219 7.19 -24.42 -2.26
C ASP A 219 7.80 -23.05 -1.94
N HIS A 220 6.99 -21.99 -1.94
CA HIS A 220 7.44 -20.63 -1.61
C HIS A 220 7.92 -20.53 -0.15
N HIS A 221 7.21 -21.17 0.78
CA HIS A 221 7.65 -21.24 2.17
C HIS A 221 9.03 -21.90 2.29
N GLN A 222 9.22 -23.04 1.64
CA GLN A 222 10.48 -23.77 1.65
C GLN A 222 11.61 -23.00 0.96
N ARG A 223 11.31 -22.39 -0.19
CA ARG A 223 12.29 -21.67 -1.01
C ARG A 223 12.80 -20.38 -0.36
N PHE A 224 11.90 -19.59 0.20
CA PHE A 224 12.23 -18.27 0.71
C PHE A 224 12.42 -18.22 2.23
N GLY A 225 12.06 -19.27 2.96
CA GLY A 225 12.13 -19.31 4.41
C GLY A 225 11.17 -18.34 5.11
N LEU A 226 10.15 -17.86 4.40
CA LEU A 226 9.17 -16.89 4.88
C LEU A 226 7.82 -17.56 5.14
N PRO A 227 7.02 -17.10 6.12
CA PRO A 227 5.63 -17.49 6.23
C PRO A 227 4.86 -17.07 4.98
N VAL A 228 3.99 -17.95 4.46
CA VAL A 228 3.21 -17.72 3.24
C VAL A 228 1.73 -17.90 3.54
N PHE A 229 0.94 -16.87 3.24
CA PHE A 229 -0.49 -16.82 3.53
C PHE A 229 -1.33 -16.68 2.27
N LEU A 230 -2.59 -17.08 2.39
CA LEU A 230 -3.61 -17.02 1.33
C LEU A 230 -4.77 -16.14 1.81
N PRO A 231 -4.66 -14.81 1.74
CA PRO A 231 -5.63 -13.90 2.35
C PRO A 231 -7.07 -14.10 1.90
N LYS A 232 -7.27 -14.43 0.62
CA LYS A 232 -8.60 -14.61 0.04
C LYS A 232 -9.27 -15.91 0.51
N GLU A 233 -8.48 -16.97 0.74
CA GLU A 233 -8.94 -18.30 1.10
C GLU A 233 -9.06 -18.49 2.61
N ASN A 234 -8.07 -17.98 3.35
CA ASN A 234 -7.87 -18.29 4.77
C ASN A 234 -7.94 -17.06 5.69
N GLY A 235 -8.26 -15.88 5.13
CA GLY A 235 -8.19 -14.63 5.90
C GLY A 235 -6.75 -14.17 6.13
N VAL A 236 -6.60 -13.15 6.98
CA VAL A 236 -5.32 -12.52 7.31
C VAL A 236 -4.94 -12.68 8.79
N GLU A 237 -5.77 -13.33 9.58
CA GLU A 237 -5.59 -13.50 11.02
C GLU A 237 -4.29 -14.23 11.37
N GLY A 238 -3.85 -15.14 10.47
CA GLY A 238 -2.56 -15.82 10.60
C GLY A 238 -1.34 -14.89 10.54
N LEU A 239 -1.48 -13.69 10.02
CA LEU A 239 -0.44 -12.66 9.98
C LEU A 239 -0.30 -11.90 11.32
N ILE A 240 -1.30 -11.96 12.20
CA ILE A 240 -1.28 -11.20 13.47
C ILE A 240 -0.09 -11.59 14.36
N PRO A 241 0.26 -12.88 14.56
CA PRO A 241 1.47 -13.25 15.30
C PRO A 241 2.75 -12.65 14.68
N VAL A 242 2.88 -12.70 13.36
CA VAL A 242 4.03 -12.14 12.63
C VAL A 242 4.16 -10.62 12.86
N ILE A 243 3.02 -9.92 12.84
CA ILE A 243 2.97 -8.47 13.10
C ILE A 243 3.32 -8.18 14.56
N LYS A 244 2.82 -8.93 15.51
CA LYS A 244 3.16 -8.78 16.95
C LYS A 244 4.65 -8.98 17.20
N ASP A 245 5.26 -9.97 16.59
CA ASP A 245 6.70 -10.23 16.69
C ASP A 245 7.51 -9.06 16.10
N PHE A 246 7.08 -8.51 14.97
CA PHE A 246 7.70 -7.33 14.38
C PHE A 246 7.62 -6.13 15.34
N LEU A 247 6.43 -5.84 15.91
CA LEU A 247 6.24 -4.72 16.84
C LEU A 247 7.11 -4.84 18.09
N LEU A 248 7.23 -6.05 18.64
CA LEU A 248 8.11 -6.31 19.79
C LEU A 248 9.60 -6.03 19.44
N GLN A 249 10.04 -6.41 18.26
CA GLN A 249 11.41 -6.17 17.82
C GLN A 249 11.70 -4.68 17.60
N GLU A 250 10.77 -3.94 16.96
CA GLU A 250 10.92 -2.50 16.77
C GLU A 250 10.97 -1.74 18.10
N LYS A 251 10.18 -2.15 19.10
CA LYS A 251 10.21 -1.57 20.44
C LYS A 251 11.56 -1.76 21.12
N ASN A 252 12.11 -2.98 21.07
CA ASN A 252 13.42 -3.28 21.66
C ASN A 252 14.56 -2.49 21.02
N VAL A 253 14.50 -2.25 19.69
CA VAL A 253 15.48 -1.42 18.97
C VAL A 253 15.37 0.05 19.39
N GLY A 254 14.17 0.55 19.64
CA GLY A 254 13.92 1.91 20.13
C GLY A 254 14.50 2.15 21.52
N GLU A 255 14.30 1.19 22.44
CA GLU A 255 14.81 1.28 23.81
C GLU A 255 16.35 1.21 23.91
N GLN A 256 17.04 0.59 22.96
CA GLN A 256 18.49 0.53 22.92
C GLN A 256 19.16 1.81 22.37
N LYS A 257 18.39 2.71 21.75
CA LYS A 257 18.88 3.95 21.14
C LYS A 257 18.52 5.20 21.95
N ALA A 258 17.67 5.07 22.96
CA ALA A 258 17.29 6.13 23.90
C ALA A 258 18.19 6.16 25.12
#